data_33235b5aea1e2b65ad457b03c80039e1
#
_entry.id   33235b5aea1e2b65ad457b03c80039e1
#
_cell.length_a   1.000
_cell.length_b   1.000
_cell.length_c   1.000
_cell.angle_alpha   90.00
_cell.angle_beta   90.00
_cell.angle_gamma   90.00
#
_symmetry.space_group_name_H-M   'P 1'
#
loop_
_entity.id
_entity.type
_entity.pdbx_description
1 polymer ?
#
loop_
_entity_poly.entity_id
_entity_poly.type
_entity_poly.pdbx_seq_one_letter_code
_entity_poly.pdbx_strand_id
1 'polypeptide(L)'
;MTLNIVDRPALHAVGMHIETKPMSPEIPALWPKFVARIGEIEDQLEAKVSYGVMWHGGSMDILHYMAAVSVAKATRVPQRMTALTLPAGSYASFKYPLSGLAKGFGEILNRLLPSSGHVQAAGPYFERYDEAFDPGDSNSAVEICLPVRSRS
;
A
#
# COMPACT_ATOMS: atom_id res chain seq x y z
N MET A 1 -8.10 16.11 10.01
CA MET A 1 -7.14 15.29 9.25
C MET A 1 -6.30 16.19 8.37
N THR A 2 -5.01 16.12 8.52
CA THR A 2 -4.10 16.97 7.76
C THR A 2 -3.61 16.24 6.53
N LEU A 3 -3.66 16.92 5.39
CA LEU A 3 -3.09 16.40 4.14
C LEU A 3 -1.58 16.64 4.16
N ASN A 4 -0.80 15.59 4.01
CA ASN A 4 0.64 15.67 3.87
C ASN A 4 1.02 15.23 2.46
N ILE A 5 1.72 16.08 1.73
CA ILE A 5 2.28 15.72 0.43
C ILE A 5 3.76 15.40 0.67
N VAL A 6 4.15 14.18 0.33
CA VAL A 6 5.49 13.67 0.59
C VAL A 6 6.10 13.21 -0.74
N ASP A 7 7.32 13.67 -1.02
CA ASP A 7 8.07 13.14 -2.15
C ASP A 7 8.76 11.86 -1.71
N ARG A 8 8.56 10.80 -2.46
CA ARG A 8 9.15 9.48 -2.16
C ARG A 8 10.03 9.03 -3.31
N PRO A 9 11.19 8.43 -3.01
CA PRO A 9 12.00 7.78 -4.05
C PRO A 9 11.30 6.52 -4.55
N ALA A 10 11.75 6.01 -5.68
CA ALA A 10 11.27 4.71 -6.16
C ALA A 10 11.55 3.64 -5.10
N LEU A 11 10.60 2.73 -4.92
CA LEU A 11 10.68 1.69 -3.91
C LEU A 11 10.49 0.33 -4.58
N HIS A 12 11.47 -0.56 -4.40
CA HIS A 12 11.33 -1.93 -4.88
C HIS A 12 10.66 -2.77 -3.80
N ALA A 13 9.66 -3.54 -4.20
CA ALA A 13 8.89 -4.38 -3.29
C ALA A 13 8.82 -5.81 -3.81
N VAL A 14 8.82 -6.76 -2.90
CA VAL A 14 8.64 -8.18 -3.21
C VAL A 14 7.56 -8.73 -2.29
N GLY A 15 6.63 -9.48 -2.84
CA GLY A 15 5.56 -10.04 -2.03
C GLY A 15 4.63 -10.96 -2.79
N MET A 16 3.51 -11.25 -2.16
CA MET A 16 2.48 -12.14 -2.71
C MET A 16 1.35 -11.31 -3.29
N HIS A 17 1.05 -11.56 -4.57
CA HIS A 17 0.06 -10.82 -5.34
C HIS A 17 -1.18 -11.67 -5.58
N ILE A 18 -2.35 -11.05 -5.42
CA ILE A 18 -3.63 -11.64 -5.81
C ILE A 18 -4.42 -10.67 -6.69
N GLU A 19 -5.25 -11.22 -7.55
CA GLU A 19 -6.26 -10.46 -8.27
C GLU A 19 -7.59 -10.75 -7.57
N THR A 20 -8.30 -9.72 -7.18
CA THR A 20 -9.50 -9.85 -6.37
C THR A 20 -10.46 -8.69 -6.65
N LYS A 21 -11.37 -8.43 -5.74
CA LYS A 21 -12.30 -7.30 -5.78
C LYS A 21 -12.05 -6.40 -4.58
N PRO A 22 -12.41 -5.10 -4.67
CA PRO A 22 -12.32 -4.21 -3.52
C PRO A 22 -13.06 -4.79 -2.32
N MET A 23 -12.45 -4.67 -1.15
CA MET A 23 -13.02 -5.14 0.13
C MET A 23 -13.21 -6.65 0.23
N SER A 24 -12.58 -7.42 -0.63
CA SER A 24 -12.68 -8.88 -0.61
C SER A 24 -12.07 -9.48 0.67
N PRO A 25 -12.68 -10.55 1.23
CA PRO A 25 -12.09 -11.28 2.35
C PRO A 25 -10.78 -11.98 1.98
N GLU A 26 -10.47 -12.10 0.69
CA GLU A 26 -9.20 -12.66 0.24
C GLU A 26 -8.01 -11.78 0.65
N ILE A 27 -8.23 -10.47 0.84
CA ILE A 27 -7.18 -9.54 1.22
C ILE A 27 -6.65 -9.85 2.62
N PRO A 28 -7.48 -9.84 3.69
CA PRO A 28 -6.97 -10.22 5.00
C PRO A 28 -6.50 -11.68 5.06
N ALA A 29 -7.06 -12.57 4.25
CA ALA A 29 -6.62 -13.96 4.22
C ALA A 29 -5.23 -14.14 3.61
N LEU A 30 -4.77 -13.19 2.79
CA LEU A 30 -3.44 -13.24 2.18
C LEU A 30 -2.33 -13.02 3.22
N TRP A 31 -2.56 -12.15 4.19
CA TRP A 31 -1.52 -11.72 5.12
C TRP A 31 -0.89 -12.84 5.94
N PRO A 32 -1.65 -13.77 6.56
CA PRO A 32 -1.01 -14.88 7.28
C PRO A 32 -0.12 -15.74 6.39
N LYS A 33 -0.52 -15.94 5.13
CA LYS A 33 0.29 -16.71 4.16
C LYS A 33 1.58 -15.99 3.84
N PHE A 34 1.52 -14.68 3.66
CA PHE A 34 2.69 -13.88 3.36
C PHE A 34 3.63 -13.80 4.57
N VAL A 35 3.11 -13.54 5.76
CA VAL A 35 3.91 -13.43 6.99
C VAL A 35 4.71 -14.71 7.23
N ALA A 36 4.11 -15.87 6.95
CA ALA A 36 4.79 -17.16 7.11
C ALA A 36 6.00 -17.31 6.19
N ARG A 37 6.07 -16.52 5.10
CA ARG A 37 7.13 -16.62 4.09
C ARG A 37 8.01 -15.38 3.98
N ILE A 38 7.79 -14.36 4.81
CA ILE A 38 8.60 -13.11 4.75
C ILE A 38 10.09 -13.41 4.88
N GLY A 39 10.46 -14.37 5.71
CA GLY A 39 11.87 -14.72 5.91
C GLY A 39 12.58 -15.26 4.67
N GLU A 40 11.85 -15.63 3.62
CA GLU A 40 12.45 -16.09 2.37
C GLU A 40 12.94 -14.93 1.50
N ILE A 41 12.51 -13.68 1.79
CA ILE A 41 12.84 -12.52 0.98
C ILE A 41 14.18 -11.94 1.43
N GLU A 42 15.14 -11.85 0.49
CA GLU A 42 16.46 -11.29 0.76
C GLU A 42 16.49 -9.78 0.56
N ASP A 43 17.50 -9.15 1.13
CA ASP A 43 17.78 -7.71 0.95
C ASP A 43 16.66 -6.78 1.42
N GLN A 44 15.93 -7.17 2.45
CA GLN A 44 14.87 -6.32 3.02
C GLN A 44 15.48 -5.02 3.57
N LEU A 45 14.88 -3.88 3.20
CA LEU A 45 15.34 -2.56 3.64
C LEU A 45 14.78 -2.15 5.00
N GLU A 46 13.54 -2.54 5.28
CA GLU A 46 12.84 -2.08 6.48
C GLU A 46 12.35 -3.29 7.27
N ALA A 47 13.06 -3.60 8.34
CA ALA A 47 12.63 -4.69 9.23
C ALA A 47 11.30 -4.29 9.88
N LYS A 48 10.38 -5.24 9.98
CA LYS A 48 9.08 -5.06 10.65
C LYS A 48 8.17 -4.02 10.00
N VAL A 49 8.45 -3.64 8.75
CA VAL A 49 7.58 -2.77 7.96
C VAL A 49 7.08 -3.55 6.77
N SER A 50 5.79 -3.47 6.50
CA SER A 50 5.19 -4.15 5.35
C SER A 50 4.25 -3.22 4.61
N TYR A 51 3.91 -3.60 3.39
CA TYR A 51 3.12 -2.78 2.48
C TYR A 51 1.97 -3.59 1.91
N GLY A 52 0.80 -2.96 1.79
CA GLY A 52 -0.30 -3.49 1.00
C GLY A 52 -0.40 -2.63 -0.26
N VAL A 53 0.09 -3.14 -1.38
CA VAL A 53 0.14 -2.38 -2.63
C VAL A 53 -1.09 -2.71 -3.47
N MET A 54 -1.73 -1.69 -4.03
CA MET A 54 -2.97 -1.84 -4.76
C MET A 54 -2.91 -1.14 -6.11
N TRP A 55 -3.51 -1.77 -7.13
CA TRP A 55 -3.72 -1.14 -8.43
C TRP A 55 -4.92 -1.81 -9.09
N HIS A 56 -5.51 -1.11 -10.05
CA HIS A 56 -6.69 -1.61 -10.75
C HIS A 56 -6.31 -2.01 -12.16
N GLY A 57 -6.84 -3.16 -12.62
CA GLY A 57 -6.50 -3.73 -13.91
C GLY A 57 -7.67 -3.65 -14.88
N GLY A 58 -7.75 -2.56 -15.64
CA GLY A 58 -8.75 -2.41 -16.69
C GLY A 58 -10.13 -2.00 -16.24
N SER A 59 -10.49 -2.22 -14.98
CA SER A 59 -11.80 -1.88 -14.41
C SER A 59 -11.63 -1.61 -12.93
N MET A 60 -12.43 -0.72 -12.37
CA MET A 60 -12.39 -0.44 -10.92
C MET A 60 -12.89 -1.62 -10.09
N ASP A 61 -13.60 -2.56 -10.72
CA ASP A 61 -14.07 -3.77 -10.04
C ASP A 61 -12.97 -4.83 -9.88
N ILE A 62 -11.87 -4.69 -10.63
CA ILE A 62 -10.74 -5.60 -10.52
C ILE A 62 -9.66 -4.92 -9.70
N LEU A 63 -9.37 -5.51 -8.54
CA LEU A 63 -8.31 -5.02 -7.66
C LEU A 63 -7.16 -6.00 -7.66
N HIS A 64 -5.96 -5.50 -7.92
CA HIS A 64 -4.74 -6.23 -7.66
C HIS A 64 -4.23 -5.79 -6.30
N TYR A 65 -3.93 -6.76 -5.44
CA TYR A 65 -3.41 -6.50 -4.10
C TYR A 65 -2.16 -7.31 -3.87
N MET A 66 -1.13 -6.69 -3.33
CA MET A 66 0.12 -7.36 -3.05
C MET A 66 0.57 -7.06 -1.62
N ALA A 67 0.65 -8.10 -0.81
CA ALA A 67 1.28 -8.00 0.50
C ALA A 67 2.78 -8.09 0.28
N ALA A 68 3.54 -7.09 0.73
CA ALA A 68 4.94 -6.95 0.33
C ALA A 68 5.83 -6.36 1.41
N VAL A 69 7.13 -6.51 1.22
CA VAL A 69 8.16 -5.78 1.96
C VAL A 69 9.07 -5.07 0.98
N SER A 70 9.70 -3.98 1.45
CA SER A 70 10.66 -3.24 0.61
C SER A 70 12.01 -3.95 0.60
N VAL A 71 12.66 -3.92 -0.57
CA VAL A 71 13.98 -4.54 -0.76
C VAL A 71 14.92 -3.55 -1.44
N ALA A 72 16.23 -3.72 -1.20
CA ALA A 72 17.24 -2.89 -1.85
C ALA A 72 17.29 -3.16 -3.35
N LYS A 73 17.12 -4.42 -3.72
CA LYS A 73 17.07 -4.86 -5.11
C LYS A 73 16.31 -6.19 -5.18
N ALA A 74 15.60 -6.42 -6.27
CA ALA A 74 14.82 -7.64 -6.47
C ALA A 74 15.60 -8.64 -7.32
N THR A 75 16.75 -9.12 -6.82
CA THR A 75 17.59 -10.08 -7.54
C THR A 75 17.11 -11.51 -7.42
N ARG A 76 16.48 -11.83 -6.28
CA ARG A 76 15.91 -13.16 -6.05
C ARG A 76 14.49 -13.00 -5.55
N VAL A 77 13.55 -13.49 -6.34
CA VAL A 77 12.13 -13.44 -5.97
C VAL A 77 11.73 -14.88 -5.62
N PRO A 78 11.28 -15.12 -4.37
CA PRO A 78 10.86 -16.47 -3.98
C PRO A 78 9.74 -16.98 -4.89
N GLN A 79 9.61 -18.29 -4.97
CA GLN A 79 8.60 -18.94 -5.80
C GLN A 79 7.19 -18.45 -5.41
N ARG A 80 6.38 -18.12 -6.41
CA ARG A 80 5.02 -17.61 -6.26
C ARG A 80 4.94 -16.21 -5.65
N MET A 81 6.06 -15.50 -5.63
CA MET A 81 6.09 -14.10 -5.28
C MET A 81 6.35 -13.25 -6.52
N THR A 82 6.11 -11.95 -6.39
CA THR A 82 6.22 -10.98 -7.47
C THR A 82 7.07 -9.82 -7.01
N ALA A 83 7.85 -9.25 -7.92
CA ALA A 83 8.57 -8.01 -7.69
C ALA A 83 7.83 -6.87 -8.36
N LEU A 84 7.75 -5.72 -7.70
CA LEU A 84 7.09 -4.52 -8.21
C LEU A 84 7.89 -3.31 -7.76
N THR A 85 8.00 -2.31 -8.63
CA THR A 85 8.61 -1.03 -8.27
C THR A 85 7.53 0.02 -8.14
N LEU A 86 7.45 0.64 -6.96
CA LEU A 86 6.59 1.80 -6.75
C LEU A 86 7.33 3.02 -7.30
N PRO A 87 6.73 3.78 -8.23
CA PRO A 87 7.43 4.90 -8.85
C PRO A 87 7.81 5.99 -7.86
N ALA A 88 8.91 6.68 -8.12
CA ALA A 88 9.25 7.91 -7.42
C ALA A 88 8.21 8.98 -7.77
N GLY A 89 7.92 9.85 -6.84
CA GLY A 89 6.99 10.94 -7.09
C GLY A 89 6.37 11.47 -5.81
N SER A 90 5.36 12.30 -5.99
CA SER A 90 4.63 12.90 -4.87
C SER A 90 3.46 12.01 -4.47
N TYR A 91 3.30 11.84 -3.18
CA TYR A 91 2.22 11.03 -2.60
C TYR A 91 1.50 11.83 -1.53
N ALA A 92 0.19 11.73 -1.51
CA ALA A 92 -0.60 12.21 -0.38
C ALA A 92 -0.61 11.13 0.69
N SER A 93 -0.24 11.50 1.90
CA SER A 93 -0.10 10.56 3.01
C SER A 93 -1.13 10.87 4.09
N PHE A 94 -1.84 9.84 4.52
CA PHE A 94 -2.90 9.94 5.55
C PHE A 94 -2.74 8.78 6.52
N LYS A 95 -2.99 9.04 7.81
CA LYS A 95 -3.00 7.98 8.82
C LYS A 95 -4.42 7.75 9.32
N TYR A 96 -4.82 6.48 9.34
CA TYR A 96 -6.12 6.06 9.84
C TYR A 96 -5.95 4.82 10.71
N PRO A 97 -6.85 4.63 11.69
CA PRO A 97 -6.85 3.37 12.43
C PRO A 97 -7.29 2.23 11.51
N LEU A 98 -6.82 1.04 11.79
CA LEU A 98 -7.15 -0.15 10.98
C LEU A 98 -8.67 -0.29 10.79
N SER A 99 -9.45 -0.08 11.86
CA SER A 99 -10.90 -0.18 11.80
C SER A 99 -11.56 0.90 10.95
N GLY A 100 -10.84 1.98 10.63
CA GLY A 100 -11.37 3.10 9.86
C GLY A 100 -10.85 3.18 8.42
N LEU A 101 -10.14 2.17 7.93
CA LEU A 101 -9.51 2.23 6.60
C LEU A 101 -10.51 2.47 5.47
N ALA A 102 -11.58 1.70 5.42
CA ALA A 102 -12.55 1.82 4.33
C ALA A 102 -13.19 3.22 4.31
N LYS A 103 -13.58 3.71 5.49
CA LYS A 103 -14.14 5.06 5.64
C LYS A 103 -13.09 6.11 5.29
N GLY A 104 -11.84 5.88 5.68
CA GLY A 104 -10.73 6.78 5.40
C GLY A 104 -10.49 6.94 3.90
N PHE A 105 -10.48 5.85 3.15
CA PHE A 105 -10.33 5.93 1.70
C PHE A 105 -11.44 6.76 1.07
N GLY A 106 -12.70 6.54 1.50
CA GLY A 106 -13.82 7.34 1.00
C GLY A 106 -13.66 8.81 1.30
N GLU A 107 -13.25 9.16 2.52
CA GLU A 107 -13.04 10.55 2.93
C GLU A 107 -11.93 11.22 2.12
N ILE A 108 -10.82 10.51 1.89
CA ILE A 108 -9.71 11.01 1.09
C ILE A 108 -10.17 11.33 -0.32
N LEU A 109 -10.81 10.38 -0.99
CA LEU A 109 -11.18 10.51 -2.39
C LEU A 109 -12.31 11.52 -2.62
N ASN A 110 -13.27 11.60 -1.70
CA ASN A 110 -14.46 12.41 -1.90
C ASN A 110 -14.36 13.83 -1.30
N ARG A 111 -13.51 14.03 -0.30
CA ARG A 111 -13.44 15.31 0.40
C ARG A 111 -12.04 15.89 0.50
N LEU A 112 -11.10 15.14 1.06
CA LEU A 112 -9.78 15.70 1.38
C LEU A 112 -8.95 16.00 0.13
N LEU A 113 -8.88 15.07 -0.79
CA LEU A 113 -8.09 15.24 -2.01
C LEU A 113 -8.70 16.30 -2.94
N PRO A 114 -10.01 16.31 -3.21
CA PRO A 114 -10.60 17.36 -4.07
C PRO A 114 -10.37 18.79 -3.55
N SER A 115 -10.30 18.99 -2.24
CA SER A 115 -10.09 20.33 -1.66
C SER A 115 -8.63 20.72 -1.50
N SER A 116 -7.70 19.85 -1.88
CA SER A 116 -6.26 20.06 -1.64
C SER A 116 -5.50 20.77 -2.76
N GLY A 117 -6.12 20.93 -3.94
CA GLY A 117 -5.43 21.42 -5.12
C GLY A 117 -4.64 20.32 -5.85
N HIS A 118 -4.78 19.08 -5.42
CA HIS A 118 -4.15 17.93 -6.05
C HIS A 118 -5.18 16.97 -6.57
N VAL A 119 -4.78 16.13 -7.52
CA VAL A 119 -5.60 15.04 -8.05
C VAL A 119 -4.79 13.76 -7.97
N GLN A 120 -5.47 12.63 -7.94
CA GLN A 120 -4.81 11.33 -7.93
C GLN A 120 -4.08 11.13 -9.26
N ALA A 121 -2.81 10.77 -9.18
CA ALA A 121 -2.00 10.45 -10.35
C ALA A 121 -2.15 8.96 -10.68
N ALA A 122 -1.79 8.60 -11.90
CA ALA A 122 -1.78 7.20 -12.31
C ALA A 122 -0.71 6.43 -11.53
N GLY A 123 -0.97 5.15 -11.30
CA GLY A 123 -0.01 4.26 -10.65
C GLY A 123 -0.56 3.61 -9.39
N PRO A 124 0.22 2.69 -8.82
CA PRO A 124 -0.20 2.01 -7.60
C PRO A 124 -0.30 2.96 -6.42
N TYR A 125 -1.21 2.66 -5.52
CA TYR A 125 -1.29 3.28 -4.20
C TYR A 125 -1.07 2.20 -3.16
N PHE A 126 -0.80 2.58 -1.90
CA PHE A 126 -0.44 1.57 -0.93
C PHE A 126 -0.78 1.97 0.50
N GLU A 127 -0.91 0.94 1.32
CA GLU A 127 -0.97 1.03 2.78
C GLU A 127 0.41 0.67 3.30
N ARG A 128 0.89 1.41 4.29
CA ARG A 128 2.17 1.11 4.94
C ARG A 128 1.90 0.77 6.40
N TYR A 129 2.36 -0.40 6.80
CA TYR A 129 2.24 -0.90 8.17
C TYR A 129 3.62 -0.84 8.81
N ASP A 130 3.81 0.11 9.72
CA ASP A 130 5.11 0.29 10.36
C ASP A 130 5.31 -0.69 11.54
N GLU A 131 6.47 -0.59 12.19
CA GLU A 131 6.81 -1.50 13.26
C GLU A 131 5.92 -1.37 14.51
N ALA A 132 5.22 -0.25 14.65
CA ALA A 132 4.28 -0.04 15.76
C ALA A 132 2.91 -0.65 15.47
N PHE A 133 2.67 -1.10 14.24
CA PHE A 133 1.38 -1.67 13.87
C PHE A 133 1.16 -3.03 14.56
N ASP A 134 -0.02 -3.17 15.18
CA ASP A 134 -0.44 -4.41 15.83
C ASP A 134 -1.73 -4.88 15.16
N PRO A 135 -1.70 -5.99 14.39
CA PRO A 135 -2.91 -6.48 13.72
C PRO A 135 -4.04 -6.90 14.68
N GLY A 136 -3.71 -7.15 15.95
CA GLY A 136 -4.71 -7.45 16.98
C GLY A 136 -5.36 -6.21 17.56
N ASP A 137 -4.89 -5.01 17.21
CA ASP A 137 -5.42 -3.76 17.73
C ASP A 137 -6.06 -2.96 16.59
N SER A 138 -7.40 -2.87 16.63
CA SER A 138 -8.16 -2.17 15.58
C SER A 138 -7.88 -0.65 15.56
N ASN A 139 -7.25 -0.11 16.58
CA ASN A 139 -6.86 1.31 16.65
C ASN A 139 -5.44 1.55 16.16
N SER A 140 -4.69 0.51 15.79
CA SER A 140 -3.35 0.67 15.23
C SER A 140 -3.40 1.51 13.96
N ALA A 141 -2.46 2.45 13.83
CA ALA A 141 -2.42 3.36 12.69
C ALA A 141 -1.85 2.68 11.45
N VAL A 142 -2.49 2.96 10.32
CA VAL A 142 -2.03 2.54 9.00
C VAL A 142 -1.87 3.80 8.16
N GLU A 143 -0.75 3.92 7.47
CA GLU A 143 -0.53 5.04 6.57
C GLU A 143 -1.03 4.68 5.18
N ILE A 144 -1.91 5.53 4.62
CA ILE A 144 -2.41 5.38 3.25
C ILE A 144 -1.65 6.37 2.37
N CYS A 145 -1.06 5.89 1.29
CA CYS A 145 -0.29 6.73 0.37
C CYS A 145 -0.89 6.62 -1.04
N LEU A 146 -1.32 7.76 -1.58
CA LEU A 146 -1.88 7.87 -2.93
C LEU A 146 -0.96 8.72 -3.80
N PRO A 147 -0.59 8.24 -5.00
CA PRO A 147 0.17 9.10 -5.91
C PRO A 147 -0.69 10.28 -6.33
N VAL A 148 -0.11 11.47 -6.31
CA VAL A 148 -0.83 12.70 -6.63
C VAL A 148 -0.02 13.58 -7.56
N ARG A 149 -0.73 14.50 -8.25
CA ARG A 149 -0.12 15.56 -9.04
C ARG A 149 -0.90 16.84 -8.80
N SER A 150 -0.26 17.95 -9.11
CA SER A 150 -0.92 19.24 -9.02
C SER A 150 -2.07 19.33 -10.02
N ARG A 151 -3.14 20.02 -9.62
CA ARG A 151 -4.34 20.17 -10.46
C ARG A 151 -4.12 21.13 -11.62
N SER A 152 -3.11 21.94 -11.62
CA SER A 152 -2.89 22.97 -12.63
C SER A 152 -2.88 22.48 -14.06
#